data_096879ede19f8274081d3e9837e6e3fb
#
_entry.id   096879ede19f8274081d3e9837e6e3fb
#
_cell.length_a   1.000
_cell.length_b   1.000
_cell.length_c   1.000
_cell.angle_alpha   90.00
_cell.angle_beta   90.00
_cell.angle_gamma   90.00
#
_symmetry.space_group_name_H-M   'P 1'
#
loop_
_entity.id
_entity.type
_entity.pdbx_description
1 polymer ?
#
loop_
_entity_poly.entity_id
_entity_poly.type
_entity_poly.pdbx_seq_one_letter_code
_entity_poly.pdbx_strand_id
1 'polypeptide(L)'
;EENRLQSTVQKEIHFDKEVVLVDDLLQALLKFDEITIATLLNEAFSIYSTEKVVASIVLRVTDKLLTSKNNNEISMVQFQYALSFLQTRLGMVYHNASMFSSLHKVIVLEKDALKGFIFSTYLRLKGYEAIYIRTSLAEDGMLSAIEEIQPKYVFISFADEQEMKKTMNFINLLQEKRESLSVGFIGKLGVLNQLDIETILIGDTKEEWDGWLKMSE
;
A
#
# COMPACT_ATOMS: atom_id res chain seq x y z
N GLU A 1 -38.28 1.17 -4.21
CA GLU A 1 -37.88 1.40 -2.78
C GLU A 1 -37.35 0.12 -2.14
N GLU A 2 -38.03 -1.03 -2.25
CA GLU A 2 -37.60 -2.32 -1.69
C GLU A 2 -36.20 -2.76 -2.17
N ASN A 3 -35.87 -2.63 -3.44
CA ASN A 3 -34.57 -2.97 -3.99
C ASN A 3 -33.44 -2.06 -3.49
N ARG A 4 -33.73 -0.80 -3.15
CA ARG A 4 -32.76 0.11 -2.53
C ARG A 4 -32.53 -0.24 -1.06
N LEU A 5 -33.56 -0.58 -0.32
CA LEU A 5 -33.47 -1.01 1.08
C LEU A 5 -32.68 -2.33 1.19
N GLN A 6 -32.97 -3.31 0.34
CA GLN A 6 -32.21 -4.58 0.31
C GLN A 6 -30.73 -4.36 -0.03
N SER A 7 -30.40 -3.48 -0.98
CA SER A 7 -29.02 -3.18 -1.33
C SER A 7 -28.26 -2.45 -0.21
N THR A 8 -28.95 -1.61 0.56
CA THR A 8 -28.38 -0.89 1.71
C THR A 8 -28.12 -1.84 2.86
N VAL A 9 -29.08 -2.70 3.22
CA VAL A 9 -28.95 -3.71 4.27
C VAL A 9 -27.84 -4.72 3.94
N GLN A 10 -27.73 -5.18 2.69
CA GLN A 10 -26.63 -6.05 2.28
C GLN A 10 -25.25 -5.38 2.36
N LYS A 11 -25.17 -4.08 2.06
CA LYS A 11 -23.92 -3.32 2.21
C LYS A 11 -23.54 -3.14 3.67
N GLU A 12 -24.47 -2.87 4.55
CA GLU A 12 -24.24 -2.76 5.99
C GLU A 12 -23.78 -4.10 6.59
N ILE A 13 -24.45 -5.21 6.26
CA ILE A 13 -24.05 -6.56 6.71
C ILE A 13 -22.66 -6.94 6.21
N HIS A 14 -22.29 -6.57 4.98
CA HIS A 14 -20.95 -6.82 4.42
C HIS A 14 -19.89 -5.95 5.09
N PHE A 15 -20.21 -4.71 5.41
CA PHE A 15 -19.30 -3.81 6.12
C PHE A 15 -19.01 -4.31 7.54
N ASP A 16 -20.03 -4.74 8.27
CA ASP A 16 -19.87 -5.31 9.61
C ASP A 16 -18.98 -6.57 9.61
N LYS A 17 -19.17 -7.46 8.63
CA LYS A 17 -18.32 -8.66 8.49
C LYS A 17 -16.87 -8.33 8.18
N GLU A 18 -16.62 -7.31 7.36
CA GLU A 18 -15.26 -6.87 7.02
C GLU A 18 -14.55 -6.26 8.23
N VAL A 19 -15.27 -5.49 9.06
CA VAL A 19 -14.72 -4.92 10.30
C VAL A 19 -14.34 -6.02 11.27
N VAL A 20 -15.21 -7.00 11.49
CA VAL A 20 -14.95 -8.16 12.36
C VAL A 20 -13.75 -8.95 11.85
N LEU A 21 -13.66 -9.23 10.56
CA LEU A 21 -12.55 -9.93 9.96
C LEU A 21 -11.20 -9.20 10.16
N VAL A 22 -11.19 -7.88 10.00
CA VAL A 22 -9.99 -7.06 10.24
C VAL A 22 -9.56 -7.14 11.70
N ASP A 23 -10.51 -7.09 12.65
CA ASP A 23 -10.22 -7.15 14.07
C ASP A 23 -9.73 -8.55 14.49
N ASP A 24 -10.37 -9.60 14.01
CA ASP A 24 -9.97 -10.98 14.30
C ASP A 24 -8.58 -11.28 13.72
N LEU A 25 -8.29 -10.81 12.49
CA LEU A 25 -6.98 -10.96 11.87
C LEU A 25 -5.90 -10.21 12.66
N LEU A 26 -6.19 -8.98 13.11
CA LEU A 26 -5.30 -8.21 13.96
C LEU A 26 -4.98 -8.98 15.27
N GLN A 27 -6.02 -9.48 15.95
CA GLN A 27 -5.84 -10.22 17.20
C GLN A 27 -5.04 -11.51 17.02
N ALA A 28 -5.28 -12.26 15.94
CA ALA A 28 -4.52 -13.47 15.63
C ALA A 28 -3.04 -13.14 15.37
N LEU A 29 -2.74 -12.08 14.63
CA LEU A 29 -1.37 -11.60 14.38
C LEU A 29 -0.67 -11.23 15.69
N LEU A 30 -1.33 -10.52 16.57
CA LEU A 30 -0.75 -10.09 17.87
C LEU A 30 -0.53 -11.26 18.83
N LYS A 31 -1.23 -12.39 18.62
CA LYS A 31 -1.06 -13.63 19.41
C LYS A 31 -0.12 -14.64 18.76
N PHE A 32 0.47 -14.32 17.60
CA PHE A 32 1.32 -15.23 16.82
C PHE A 32 0.60 -16.54 16.40
N ASP A 33 -0.74 -16.48 16.22
CA ASP A 33 -1.57 -17.62 15.86
C ASP A 33 -1.63 -17.81 14.33
N GLU A 34 -0.61 -18.46 13.78
CA GLU A 34 -0.46 -18.67 12.34
C GLU A 34 -1.63 -19.46 11.72
N ILE A 35 -2.21 -20.41 12.48
CA ILE A 35 -3.31 -21.23 11.98
C ILE A 35 -4.55 -20.36 11.78
N THR A 36 -4.91 -19.57 12.78
CA THR A 36 -6.04 -18.64 12.69
C THR A 36 -5.81 -17.56 11.64
N ILE A 37 -4.61 -16.99 11.56
CA ILE A 37 -4.26 -15.98 10.53
C ILE A 37 -4.44 -16.57 9.13
N ALA A 38 -3.90 -17.77 8.88
CA ALA A 38 -4.01 -18.43 7.58
C ALA A 38 -5.47 -18.73 7.22
N THR A 39 -6.27 -19.20 8.19
CA THR A 39 -7.70 -19.48 8.01
C THR A 39 -8.47 -18.21 7.63
N LEU A 40 -8.30 -17.13 8.38
CA LEU A 40 -8.98 -15.85 8.14
C LEU A 40 -8.59 -15.24 6.77
N LEU A 41 -7.31 -15.28 6.40
CA LEU A 41 -6.87 -14.80 5.10
C LEU A 41 -7.41 -15.66 3.95
N ASN A 42 -7.43 -16.99 4.09
CA ASN A 42 -8.00 -17.88 3.08
C ASN A 42 -9.51 -17.65 2.93
N GLU A 43 -10.24 -17.44 4.03
CA GLU A 43 -11.64 -17.06 4.01
C GLU A 43 -11.84 -15.71 3.31
N ALA A 44 -11.03 -14.70 3.64
CA ALA A 44 -11.07 -13.40 2.98
C ALA A 44 -10.90 -13.52 1.46
N PHE A 45 -9.90 -14.26 0.99
CA PHE A 45 -9.67 -14.48 -0.45
C PHE A 45 -10.76 -15.33 -1.12
N SER A 46 -11.53 -16.11 -0.36
CA SER A 46 -12.67 -16.89 -0.89
C SER A 46 -13.92 -16.04 -1.06
N ILE A 47 -14.11 -15.03 -0.21
CA ILE A 47 -15.33 -14.21 -0.16
C ILE A 47 -15.17 -12.93 -0.98
N TYR A 48 -13.98 -12.30 -0.92
CA TYR A 48 -13.72 -11.01 -1.53
C TYR A 48 -12.77 -11.12 -2.72
N SER A 49 -12.84 -10.17 -3.64
CA SER A 49 -11.84 -10.05 -4.70
C SER A 49 -10.44 -9.84 -4.11
N THR A 50 -9.42 -10.36 -4.80
CA THR A 50 -8.01 -10.19 -4.38
C THR A 50 -7.65 -8.72 -4.16
N GLU A 51 -8.12 -7.83 -5.03
CA GLU A 51 -7.93 -6.38 -4.89
C GLU A 51 -8.50 -5.84 -3.57
N LYS A 52 -9.71 -6.29 -3.20
CA LYS A 52 -10.34 -5.87 -1.95
C LYS A 52 -9.61 -6.41 -0.73
N VAL A 53 -9.14 -7.66 -0.76
CA VAL A 53 -8.34 -8.22 0.33
C VAL A 53 -7.06 -7.41 0.50
N VAL A 54 -6.34 -7.13 -0.57
CA VAL A 54 -5.07 -6.39 -0.54
C VAL A 54 -5.27 -4.94 -0.12
N ALA A 55 -6.09 -4.18 -0.86
CA ALA A 55 -6.19 -2.74 -0.73
C ALA A 55 -7.23 -2.24 0.29
N SER A 56 -8.00 -3.14 0.92
CA SER A 56 -8.92 -2.76 1.99
C SER A 56 -8.62 -3.55 3.27
N ILE A 57 -8.69 -4.88 3.25
CA ILE A 57 -8.57 -5.67 4.48
C ILE A 57 -7.14 -5.60 5.03
N VAL A 58 -6.13 -5.97 4.23
CA VAL A 58 -4.73 -5.95 4.68
C VAL A 58 -4.24 -4.53 4.97
N LEU A 59 -4.67 -3.55 4.18
CA LEU A 59 -4.34 -2.14 4.42
C LEU A 59 -4.87 -1.67 5.78
N ARG A 60 -6.14 -1.95 6.12
CA ARG A 60 -6.72 -1.59 7.42
C ARG A 60 -6.04 -2.30 8.59
N VAL A 61 -5.69 -3.58 8.45
CA VAL A 61 -4.91 -4.28 9.48
C VAL A 61 -3.56 -3.60 9.69
N THR A 62 -2.88 -3.23 8.60
CA THR A 62 -1.60 -2.50 8.66
C THR A 62 -1.75 -1.15 9.35
N ASP A 63 -2.82 -0.40 9.07
CA ASP A 63 -3.10 0.88 9.73
C ASP A 63 -3.35 0.73 11.23
N LYS A 64 -4.11 -0.30 11.62
CA LYS A 64 -4.33 -0.61 13.04
C LYS A 64 -3.05 -1.02 13.74
N LEU A 65 -2.19 -1.84 13.12
CA LEU A 65 -0.86 -2.20 13.64
C LEU A 65 0.02 -0.97 13.84
N LEU A 66 0.07 -0.05 12.86
CA LEU A 66 0.83 1.19 12.96
C LEU A 66 0.31 2.08 14.10
N THR A 67 -1.00 2.21 14.22
CA THR A 67 -1.64 2.98 15.28
C THR A 67 -1.32 2.40 16.64
N SER A 68 -1.51 1.09 16.84
CA SER A 68 -1.22 0.42 18.12
C SER A 68 0.27 0.45 18.48
N LYS A 69 1.17 0.36 17.49
CA LYS A 69 2.61 0.57 17.70
C LYS A 69 2.91 1.99 18.20
N ASN A 70 2.33 3.01 17.53
CA ASN A 70 2.58 4.41 17.86
C ASN A 70 2.02 4.79 19.25
N ASN A 71 0.92 4.15 19.66
CA ASN A 71 0.33 4.28 21.00
C ASN A 71 1.05 3.45 22.07
N ASN A 72 2.09 2.68 21.72
CA ASN A 72 2.76 1.71 22.61
C ASN A 72 1.82 0.63 23.19
N GLU A 73 0.75 0.26 22.46
CA GLU A 73 -0.20 -0.79 22.85
C GLU A 73 0.32 -2.19 22.53
N ILE A 74 1.26 -2.30 21.60
CA ILE A 74 1.88 -3.56 21.16
C ILE A 74 3.41 -3.46 21.22
N SER A 75 4.05 -4.60 21.43
CA SER A 75 5.52 -4.68 21.44
C SER A 75 6.07 -4.58 19.99
N MET A 76 7.35 -4.16 19.90
CA MET A 76 8.04 -4.13 18.61
C MET A 76 8.13 -5.53 17.98
N VAL A 77 8.23 -6.59 18.78
CA VAL A 77 8.25 -7.98 18.28
C VAL A 77 6.94 -8.36 17.64
N GLN A 78 5.79 -8.04 18.27
CA GLN A 78 4.47 -8.28 17.69
C GLN A 78 4.29 -7.51 16.38
N PHE A 79 4.69 -6.24 16.36
CA PHE A 79 4.62 -5.40 15.15
C PHE A 79 5.44 -5.98 14.00
N GLN A 80 6.71 -6.31 14.23
CA GLN A 80 7.60 -6.86 13.20
C GLN A 80 7.14 -8.24 12.70
N TYR A 81 6.67 -9.11 13.61
CA TYR A 81 6.10 -10.40 13.22
C TYR A 81 4.89 -10.22 12.30
N ALA A 82 3.93 -9.37 12.71
CA ALA A 82 2.73 -9.11 11.94
C ALA A 82 3.04 -8.58 10.53
N LEU A 83 3.95 -7.60 10.42
CA LEU A 83 4.37 -7.07 9.11
C LEU A 83 5.05 -8.15 8.26
N SER A 84 5.95 -8.94 8.85
CA SER A 84 6.66 -10.00 8.12
C SER A 84 5.71 -11.07 7.60
N PHE A 85 4.74 -11.47 8.42
CA PHE A 85 3.72 -12.43 8.01
C PHE A 85 2.86 -11.91 6.86
N LEU A 86 2.31 -10.70 6.99
CA LEU A 86 1.52 -10.05 5.95
C LEU A 86 2.32 -9.85 4.66
N GLN A 87 3.58 -9.42 4.76
CA GLN A 87 4.45 -9.26 3.60
C GLN A 87 4.69 -10.58 2.87
N THR A 88 4.90 -11.68 3.60
CA THR A 88 5.06 -13.01 3.01
C THR A 88 3.81 -13.45 2.26
N ARG A 89 2.63 -13.26 2.84
CA ARG A 89 1.34 -13.60 2.20
C ARG A 89 1.07 -12.73 0.98
N LEU A 90 1.30 -11.43 1.07
CA LEU A 90 1.17 -10.51 -0.06
C LEU A 90 2.19 -10.79 -1.16
N GLY A 91 3.39 -11.27 -0.81
CA GLY A 91 4.41 -11.68 -1.77
C GLY A 91 3.91 -12.73 -2.76
N MET A 92 3.10 -13.67 -2.30
CA MET A 92 2.46 -14.67 -3.17
C MET A 92 1.49 -14.01 -4.16
N VAL A 93 0.71 -13.02 -3.73
CA VAL A 93 -0.21 -12.26 -4.59
C VAL A 93 0.58 -11.42 -5.58
N TYR A 94 1.59 -10.70 -5.09
CA TYR A 94 2.46 -9.82 -5.88
C TYR A 94 3.15 -10.57 -7.04
N HIS A 95 3.69 -11.75 -6.78
CA HIS A 95 4.38 -12.55 -7.80
C HIS A 95 3.43 -13.29 -8.76
N ASN A 96 2.22 -13.61 -8.31
CA ASN A 96 1.21 -14.26 -9.14
C ASN A 96 0.35 -13.28 -9.93
N ALA A 97 0.39 -11.99 -9.62
CA ALA A 97 -0.32 -10.97 -10.40
C ALA A 97 0.27 -10.94 -11.82
N SER A 98 -0.57 -11.19 -12.81
CA SER A 98 -0.13 -11.30 -14.20
C SER A 98 0.29 -9.93 -14.76
N MET A 99 1.54 -9.86 -15.24
CA MET A 99 2.10 -8.67 -15.90
C MET A 99 1.78 -8.64 -17.40
N PHE A 100 0.65 -9.22 -17.84
CA PHE A 100 0.34 -9.38 -19.27
C PHE A 100 -0.21 -8.13 -19.97
N SER A 101 -0.57 -7.11 -19.21
CA SER A 101 -0.92 -5.81 -19.77
C SER A 101 0.06 -4.77 -19.21
N SER A 102 1.12 -4.51 -19.93
CA SER A 102 2.10 -3.49 -19.54
C SER A 102 1.51 -2.09 -19.77
N LEU A 103 0.74 -1.58 -18.82
CA LEU A 103 0.32 -0.19 -18.87
C LEU A 103 1.55 0.70 -18.76
N HIS A 104 2.17 0.74 -17.60
CA HIS A 104 3.38 1.53 -17.38
C HIS A 104 4.26 0.87 -16.31
N LYS A 105 5.57 1.10 -16.40
CA LYS A 105 6.50 0.75 -15.33
C LYS A 105 6.41 1.76 -14.20
N VAL A 106 6.31 1.24 -13.00
CA VAL A 106 6.19 2.03 -11.76
C VAL A 106 7.21 1.50 -10.76
N ILE A 107 7.99 2.38 -10.16
CA ILE A 107 8.80 2.04 -8.99
C ILE A 107 8.07 2.52 -7.74
N VAL A 108 7.97 1.66 -6.73
CA VAL A 108 7.45 2.00 -5.41
C VAL A 108 8.57 1.81 -4.39
N LEU A 109 8.99 2.91 -3.78
CA LEU A 109 10.03 2.95 -2.77
C LEU A 109 9.43 2.97 -1.38
N GLU A 110 9.94 2.13 -0.48
CA GLU A 110 9.47 2.07 0.90
C GLU A 110 10.61 1.80 1.87
N LYS A 111 10.56 2.43 3.03
CA LYS A 111 11.57 2.26 4.07
C LYS A 111 11.12 1.28 5.17
N ASP A 112 10.05 1.57 5.87
CA ASP A 112 9.74 0.91 7.14
C ASP A 112 8.31 0.35 7.29
N ALA A 113 7.38 0.75 6.44
CA ALA A 113 5.98 0.34 6.50
C ALA A 113 5.67 -0.75 5.46
N LEU A 114 4.46 -1.26 5.43
CA LEU A 114 3.99 -2.23 4.44
C LEU A 114 3.11 -1.57 3.35
N LYS A 115 2.78 -0.29 3.51
CA LYS A 115 1.85 0.43 2.64
C LYS A 115 2.31 0.51 1.19
N GLY A 116 3.59 0.79 0.97
CA GLY A 116 4.18 0.80 -0.37
C GLY A 116 4.13 -0.56 -1.03
N PHE A 117 4.35 -1.65 -0.27
CA PHE A 117 4.22 -3.00 -0.81
C PHE A 117 2.77 -3.38 -1.13
N ILE A 118 1.81 -2.97 -0.28
CA ILE A 118 0.38 -3.13 -0.54
C ILE A 118 -0.02 -2.38 -1.81
N PHE A 119 0.39 -1.11 -1.95
CA PHE A 119 0.14 -0.30 -3.14
C PHE A 119 0.78 -0.90 -4.39
N SER A 120 2.04 -1.33 -4.32
CA SER A 120 2.72 -2.00 -5.43
C SER A 120 2.01 -3.29 -5.86
N THR A 121 1.54 -4.08 -4.89
CA THR A 121 0.73 -5.29 -5.16
C THR A 121 -0.58 -4.92 -5.84
N TYR A 122 -1.25 -3.87 -5.36
CA TYR A 122 -2.48 -3.36 -5.95
C TYR A 122 -2.29 -2.88 -7.38
N LEU A 123 -1.21 -2.14 -7.67
CA LEU A 123 -0.87 -1.72 -9.04
C LEU A 123 -0.66 -2.90 -9.98
N ARG A 124 0.00 -3.97 -9.52
CA ARG A 124 0.14 -5.20 -10.32
C ARG A 124 -1.20 -5.85 -10.64
N LEU A 125 -2.12 -5.90 -9.68
CA LEU A 125 -3.48 -6.40 -9.90
C LEU A 125 -4.25 -5.54 -10.92
N LYS A 126 -3.87 -4.26 -11.08
CA LYS A 126 -4.40 -3.33 -12.10
C LYS A 126 -3.66 -3.38 -13.43
N GLY A 127 -2.65 -4.21 -13.57
CA GLY A 127 -1.91 -4.42 -14.83
C GLY A 127 -0.67 -3.56 -15.00
N TYR A 128 -0.25 -2.79 -13.99
CA TYR A 128 1.01 -2.05 -14.04
C TYR A 128 2.21 -2.97 -13.79
N GLU A 129 3.34 -2.70 -14.44
CA GLU A 129 4.62 -3.31 -14.11
C GLU A 129 5.20 -2.60 -12.86
N ALA A 130 4.66 -2.90 -11.69
CA ALA A 130 5.10 -2.28 -10.45
C ALA A 130 6.30 -3.03 -9.86
N ILE A 131 7.39 -2.31 -9.64
CA ILE A 131 8.63 -2.79 -9.03
C ILE A 131 8.72 -2.20 -7.63
N TYR A 132 8.66 -3.07 -6.64
CA TYR A 132 8.80 -2.68 -5.24
C TYR A 132 10.25 -2.73 -4.79
N ILE A 133 10.74 -1.66 -4.20
CA ILE A 133 12.09 -1.58 -3.66
C ILE A 133 12.02 -1.09 -2.21
N ARG A 134 12.48 -1.93 -1.28
CA ARG A 134 12.66 -1.54 0.10
C ARG A 134 14.07 -0.99 0.27
N THR A 135 14.19 0.28 0.61
CA THR A 135 15.47 0.97 0.65
C THR A 135 15.53 2.06 1.71
N SER A 136 16.72 2.29 2.21
CA SER A 136 17.05 3.47 3.04
C SER A 136 17.36 4.72 2.19
N LEU A 137 17.05 4.72 0.88
CA LEU A 137 17.34 5.80 -0.07
C LEU A 137 18.84 6.14 -0.17
N ALA A 138 19.63 5.18 -0.66
CA ALA A 138 20.98 5.47 -1.15
C ALA A 138 20.81 6.12 -2.54
N GLU A 139 21.01 7.43 -2.65
CA GLU A 139 20.70 8.25 -3.83
C GLU A 139 21.36 7.74 -5.11
N ASP A 140 22.66 7.41 -5.07
CA ASP A 140 23.42 7.01 -6.26
C ASP A 140 22.92 5.70 -6.89
N GLY A 141 22.65 4.68 -6.08
CA GLY A 141 22.14 3.40 -6.57
C GLY A 141 20.74 3.50 -7.14
N MET A 142 19.91 4.40 -6.59
CA MET A 142 18.54 4.61 -7.04
C MET A 142 18.48 5.32 -8.39
N LEU A 143 19.35 6.30 -8.64
CA LEU A 143 19.44 6.98 -9.94
C LEU A 143 19.77 5.97 -11.03
N SER A 144 20.77 5.10 -10.81
CA SER A 144 21.14 4.05 -11.74
C SER A 144 19.99 3.06 -12.02
N ALA A 145 19.25 2.65 -10.98
CA ALA A 145 18.11 1.77 -11.15
C ALA A 145 16.97 2.44 -11.96
N ILE A 146 16.71 3.72 -11.74
CA ILE A 146 15.72 4.48 -12.51
C ILE A 146 16.15 4.63 -13.98
N GLU A 147 17.42 4.84 -14.23
CA GLU A 147 17.98 4.91 -15.60
C GLU A 147 17.81 3.58 -16.35
N GLU A 148 18.00 2.45 -15.68
CA GLU A 148 17.86 1.13 -16.29
C GLU A 148 16.40 0.70 -16.46
N ILE A 149 15.58 0.89 -15.43
CA ILE A 149 14.18 0.46 -15.43
C ILE A 149 13.31 1.35 -16.33
N GLN A 150 13.64 2.64 -16.41
CA GLN A 150 12.89 3.67 -17.17
C GLN A 150 11.39 3.72 -16.78
N PRO A 151 11.08 3.90 -15.52
CA PRO A 151 9.70 3.99 -15.08
C PRO A 151 9.03 5.27 -15.56
N LYS A 152 7.70 5.24 -15.71
CA LYS A 152 6.88 6.45 -15.88
C LYS A 152 6.60 7.15 -14.55
N TYR A 153 6.46 6.35 -13.49
CA TYR A 153 6.12 6.83 -12.14
C TYR A 153 7.10 6.27 -11.11
N VAL A 154 7.48 7.11 -10.16
CA VAL A 154 8.18 6.71 -8.93
C VAL A 154 7.34 7.17 -7.74
N PHE A 155 6.85 6.23 -6.95
CA PHE A 155 6.12 6.51 -5.72
C PHE A 155 6.97 6.23 -4.50
N ILE A 156 6.87 7.10 -3.51
CA ILE A 156 7.62 7.00 -2.28
C ILE A 156 6.63 6.93 -1.12
N SER A 157 6.70 5.85 -0.35
CA SER A 157 5.97 5.69 0.89
C SER A 157 6.83 6.10 2.06
N PHE A 158 6.31 6.93 2.96
CA PHE A 158 7.00 7.42 4.14
C PHE A 158 6.13 7.25 5.39
N ALA A 159 6.79 7.10 6.55
CA ALA A 159 6.11 6.90 7.81
C ALA A 159 5.63 8.23 8.43
N ASP A 160 6.38 9.32 8.21
CA ASP A 160 6.12 10.63 8.81
C ASP A 160 6.64 11.79 7.95
N GLU A 161 6.28 13.02 8.36
CA GLU A 161 6.65 14.26 7.69
C GLU A 161 8.19 14.50 7.70
N GLN A 162 8.92 14.02 8.70
CA GLN A 162 10.36 14.21 8.76
C GLN A 162 11.07 13.37 7.69
N GLU A 163 10.61 12.14 7.50
CA GLU A 163 11.13 11.29 6.42
C GLU A 163 10.81 11.87 5.04
N MET A 164 9.60 12.38 4.86
CA MET A 164 9.20 13.07 3.65
C MET A 164 10.13 14.25 3.34
N LYS A 165 10.36 15.15 4.31
CA LYS A 165 11.25 16.31 4.13
C LYS A 165 12.69 15.92 3.76
N LYS A 166 13.23 14.85 4.35
CA LYS A 166 14.57 14.33 4.00
C LYS A 166 14.63 13.81 2.55
N THR A 167 13.51 13.30 2.05
CA THR A 167 13.42 12.73 0.71
C THR A 167 13.26 13.81 -0.38
N MET A 168 12.91 15.05 -0.02
CA MET A 168 12.67 16.14 -0.97
C MET A 168 13.87 16.45 -1.86
N ASN A 169 15.08 16.48 -1.30
CA ASN A 169 16.29 16.73 -2.09
C ASN A 169 16.49 15.67 -3.17
N PHE A 170 16.21 14.42 -2.83
CA PHE A 170 16.27 13.30 -3.77
C PHE A 170 15.22 13.43 -4.87
N ILE A 171 14.00 13.86 -4.55
CA ILE A 171 12.93 14.08 -5.54
C ILE A 171 13.31 15.18 -6.52
N ASN A 172 13.78 16.32 -6.02
CA ASN A 172 14.23 17.43 -6.87
C ASN A 172 15.33 16.95 -7.84
N LEU A 173 16.30 16.16 -7.34
CA LEU A 173 17.34 15.59 -8.16
C LEU A 173 16.78 14.62 -9.24
N LEU A 174 15.77 13.84 -8.93
CA LEU A 174 15.12 12.96 -9.90
C LEU A 174 14.39 13.74 -10.99
N GLN A 175 13.66 14.79 -10.62
CA GLN A 175 12.92 15.63 -11.55
C GLN A 175 13.85 16.45 -12.43
N GLU A 176 14.95 17.00 -11.90
CA GLU A 176 15.98 17.69 -12.69
C GLU A 176 16.64 16.80 -13.74
N LYS A 177 16.91 15.54 -13.39
CA LYS A 177 17.55 14.59 -14.31
C LYS A 177 16.61 14.01 -15.36
N ARG A 178 15.31 14.05 -15.13
CA ARG A 178 14.32 13.40 -15.99
C ARG A 178 12.96 14.09 -15.96
N GLU A 179 12.79 15.08 -16.85
CA GLU A 179 11.53 15.86 -16.97
C GLU A 179 10.28 15.00 -17.22
N SER A 180 10.44 13.83 -17.87
CA SER A 180 9.31 12.92 -18.15
C SER A 180 8.93 12.00 -16.98
N LEU A 181 9.67 12.03 -15.87
CA LEU A 181 9.43 11.20 -14.70
C LEU A 181 8.44 11.86 -13.76
N SER A 182 7.31 11.22 -13.54
CA SER A 182 6.36 11.66 -12.54
C SER A 182 6.70 11.04 -11.18
N VAL A 183 6.95 11.90 -10.19
CA VAL A 183 7.23 11.46 -8.82
C VAL A 183 6.00 11.72 -7.95
N GLY A 184 5.66 10.78 -7.10
CA GLY A 184 4.52 10.87 -6.22
C GLY A 184 4.77 10.33 -4.81
N PHE A 185 3.90 10.71 -3.88
CA PHE A 185 3.94 10.25 -2.50
C PHE A 185 2.71 9.42 -2.14
N ILE A 186 2.95 8.37 -1.37
CA ILE A 186 1.91 7.56 -0.74
C ILE A 186 1.89 7.89 0.75
N GLY A 187 0.76 8.39 1.24
CA GLY A 187 0.60 8.72 2.65
C GLY A 187 -0.64 9.55 2.94
N LYS A 188 -0.84 9.92 4.20
CA LYS A 188 -2.00 10.71 4.61
C LYS A 188 -1.98 12.11 3.97
N LEU A 189 -3.00 12.43 3.18
CA LEU A 189 -3.10 13.71 2.46
C LEU A 189 -2.98 14.95 3.35
N GLY A 190 -3.44 14.89 4.62
CA GLY A 190 -3.31 15.98 5.56
C GLY A 190 -1.87 16.41 5.86
N VAL A 191 -0.90 15.50 5.73
CA VAL A 191 0.53 15.78 5.85
C VAL A 191 1.09 16.32 4.54
N LEU A 192 0.55 15.89 3.42
CA LEU A 192 1.03 16.18 2.06
C LEU A 192 0.61 17.57 1.56
N ASN A 193 -0.55 18.08 1.99
CA ASN A 193 -1.11 19.36 1.55
C ASN A 193 -0.28 20.59 1.96
N GLN A 194 0.81 20.41 2.71
CA GLN A 194 1.73 21.48 3.10
C GLN A 194 2.91 21.64 2.11
N LEU A 195 2.94 20.82 1.05
CA LEU A 195 4.01 20.85 0.07
C LEU A 195 3.58 21.69 -1.15
N ASP A 196 4.39 22.68 -1.45
CA ASP A 196 4.24 23.56 -2.63
C ASP A 196 5.03 22.96 -3.82
N ILE A 197 4.60 21.75 -4.29
CA ILE A 197 5.33 21.00 -5.31
C ILE A 197 4.36 20.37 -6.30
N GLU A 198 4.69 20.41 -7.59
CA GLU A 198 4.04 19.65 -8.66
C GLU A 198 4.30 18.13 -8.52
N THR A 199 3.93 17.55 -7.38
CA THR A 199 4.13 16.15 -7.06
C THR A 199 2.78 15.46 -6.97
N ILE A 200 2.68 14.25 -7.48
CA ILE A 200 1.47 13.43 -7.40
C ILE A 200 1.28 13.02 -5.94
N LEU A 201 0.18 13.48 -5.34
CA LEU A 201 -0.19 13.08 -4.01
C LEU A 201 -1.22 11.95 -4.10
N ILE A 202 -0.80 10.75 -3.72
CA ILE A 202 -1.70 9.61 -3.60
C ILE A 202 -1.94 9.39 -2.12
N GLY A 203 -3.20 9.41 -1.70
CA GLY A 203 -3.57 9.09 -0.34
C GLY A 203 -3.12 7.69 0.09
N ASP A 204 -3.57 7.26 1.24
CA ASP A 204 -3.25 5.94 1.77
C ASP A 204 -4.49 5.02 1.88
N THR A 205 -5.53 5.32 1.10
CA THR A 205 -6.76 4.54 0.99
C THR A 205 -6.97 4.00 -0.42
N LYS A 206 -7.74 2.91 -0.52
CA LYS A 206 -8.08 2.31 -1.81
C LYS A 206 -8.83 3.29 -2.72
N GLU A 207 -9.74 4.08 -2.16
CA GLU A 207 -10.56 5.06 -2.88
C GLU A 207 -9.70 6.15 -3.52
N GLU A 208 -8.68 6.62 -2.82
CA GLU A 208 -7.72 7.60 -3.32
C GLU A 208 -6.83 6.98 -4.42
N TRP A 209 -6.41 5.73 -4.24
CA TRP A 209 -5.67 5.00 -5.26
C TRP A 209 -6.49 4.79 -6.54
N ASP A 210 -7.77 4.41 -6.41
CA ASP A 210 -8.70 4.29 -7.53
C ASP A 210 -8.92 5.65 -8.24
N GLY A 211 -8.94 6.74 -7.47
CA GLY A 211 -9.03 8.09 -8.01
C GLY A 211 -7.84 8.44 -8.90
N TRP A 212 -6.62 8.16 -8.43
CA TRP A 212 -5.41 8.40 -9.22
C TRP A 212 -5.37 7.51 -10.48
N LEU A 213 -5.70 6.24 -10.38
CA LEU A 213 -5.70 5.32 -11.52
C LEU A 213 -6.58 5.85 -12.66
N LYS A 214 -7.78 6.35 -12.36
CA LYS A 214 -8.70 6.92 -13.36
C LYS A 214 -8.15 8.17 -14.06
N MET A 215 -7.24 8.89 -13.43
CA MET A 215 -6.62 10.10 -14.02
C MET A 215 -5.35 9.77 -14.80
N SER A 216 -4.76 8.59 -14.58
CA SER A 216 -3.48 8.17 -15.18
C SER A 216 -3.64 7.32 -16.46
N GLU A 217 -4.87 6.86 -16.74
CA GLU A 217 -5.27 6.21 -18.00
C GLU A 217 -5.45 7.25 -19.11
#